data_7f9ce1785d9856021940573165be1eb9
#
_entry.id   7f9ce1785d9856021940573165be1eb9
#
_cell.length_a   1.000
_cell.length_b   1.000
_cell.length_c   1.000
_cell.angle_alpha   90.00
_cell.angle_beta   90.00
_cell.angle_gamma   90.00
#
_symmetry.space_group_name_H-M   'P 1'
#
loop_
_entity.id
_entity.type
_entity.pdbx_description
1 polymer ?
#
loop_
_entity_poly.entity_id
_entity_poly.type
_entity_poly.pdbx_seq_one_letter_code
_entity_poly.pdbx_strand_id
1 'polypeptide(L)'
;MIHEVKQELNEYIHRMISLYIDHNELEKGTVFLQWLIDAMAYETNCSFDFLSQEIKHFLEKLEKNQKENMLIYLLNRVEKRDEIMDIIVQSFNNMEYVDVFRNEMNLWTKEIEYNIYPALKQRAVNFVSLFLKLAYEKGLDDQILDVTIQDHQNLDCIKHWQIKRFMDKEQYAKARELLEESLKTCQEYGPRKRYKLLYKELLINQKDIETLKVFLRELIKSYRDIETYRELKNLYSKEEFREVRFEIFSEFSYDDFLLKLYVEEQNWKSLLKNLSMRSDLNFLNMYEKQIPQEFEADIVQVYKEILEKNAQLAANRNVYKEWANTMIHMMEYDTGSQVVREMLYHWSRLYSSRRAMQEELQVVYQALSDE
;
A
#
# COMPACT_ATOMS: atom_id res chain seq x y z
N MET A 1 28.95 4.97 21.14
CA MET A 1 29.85 4.76 19.98
C MET A 1 29.21 5.21 18.65
N ILE A 2 28.21 4.55 18.06
CA ILE A 2 27.62 4.99 16.74
C ILE A 2 26.99 6.39 16.84
N HIS A 3 26.32 6.73 17.92
CA HIS A 3 25.69 8.02 18.12
C HIS A 3 26.73 9.16 18.32
N GLU A 4 27.78 8.92 19.03
CA GLU A 4 28.87 9.85 19.23
C GLU A 4 29.60 10.15 17.92
N VAL A 5 29.90 9.11 17.11
CA VAL A 5 30.54 9.28 15.80
C VAL A 5 29.64 10.10 14.83
N LYS A 6 28.32 9.90 14.88
CA LYS A 6 27.40 10.72 14.08
C LYS A 6 27.40 12.18 14.51
N GLN A 7 27.44 12.44 15.80
CA GLN A 7 27.47 13.79 16.33
C GLN A 7 28.79 14.51 15.95
N GLU A 8 29.92 13.85 16.10
CA GLU A 8 31.24 14.38 15.70
C GLU A 8 31.31 14.68 14.19
N LEU A 9 30.73 13.80 13.35
CA LEU A 9 30.67 14.01 11.91
C LEU A 9 29.79 15.23 11.56
N ASN A 10 28.65 15.39 12.20
CA ASN A 10 27.78 16.54 11.98
C ASN A 10 28.46 17.85 12.39
N GLU A 11 29.12 17.86 13.53
CA GLU A 11 29.91 19.03 13.98
C GLU A 11 31.06 19.36 13.01
N TYR A 12 31.74 18.35 12.47
CA TYR A 12 32.76 18.55 11.46
C TYR A 12 32.20 19.16 10.17
N ILE A 13 31.11 18.63 9.65
CA ILE A 13 30.42 19.14 8.46
C ILE A 13 30.00 20.60 8.66
N HIS A 14 29.38 20.90 9.79
CA HIS A 14 28.96 22.25 10.13
C HIS A 14 30.15 23.23 10.14
N ARG A 15 31.27 22.86 10.81
CA ARG A 15 32.47 23.66 10.84
C ARG A 15 33.07 23.91 9.45
N MET A 16 33.10 22.89 8.60
CA MET A 16 33.65 23.03 7.24
C MET A 16 32.79 23.96 6.38
N ILE A 17 31.47 23.83 6.46
CA ILE A 17 30.56 24.72 5.73
C ILE A 17 30.69 26.15 6.22
N SER A 18 30.73 26.38 7.54
CA SER A 18 30.92 27.70 8.13
C SER A 18 32.26 28.31 7.70
N LEU A 19 33.34 27.55 7.69
CA LEU A 19 34.65 28.02 7.22
C LEU A 19 34.60 28.51 5.76
N TYR A 20 33.97 27.75 4.86
CA TYR A 20 33.87 28.15 3.47
C TYR A 20 33.01 29.42 3.29
N ILE A 21 31.97 29.60 4.10
CA ILE A 21 31.18 30.84 4.11
C ILE A 21 31.97 32.01 4.65
N ASP A 22 32.61 31.87 5.81
CA ASP A 22 33.32 32.94 6.51
C ASP A 22 34.54 33.45 5.74
N HIS A 23 35.19 32.58 4.99
CA HIS A 23 36.35 32.93 4.14
C HIS A 23 35.94 33.26 2.69
N ASN A 24 34.66 33.29 2.37
CA ASN A 24 34.12 33.54 1.03
C ASN A 24 34.68 32.55 -0.04
N GLU A 25 34.99 31.31 0.37
CA GLU A 25 35.49 30.24 -0.50
C GLU A 25 34.30 29.37 -1.06
N LEU A 26 33.29 30.04 -1.58
CA LEU A 26 32.03 29.38 -1.95
C LEU A 26 32.17 28.33 -3.06
N GLU A 27 33.11 28.48 -3.99
CA GLU A 27 33.38 27.46 -5.01
C GLU A 27 33.87 26.14 -4.39
N LYS A 28 34.83 26.23 -3.44
CA LYS A 28 35.35 25.06 -2.72
C LYS A 28 34.26 24.43 -1.83
N GLY A 29 33.45 25.26 -1.18
CA GLY A 29 32.28 24.80 -0.41
C GLY A 29 31.27 24.07 -1.27
N THR A 30 31.01 24.52 -2.49
CA THR A 30 30.14 23.85 -3.45
C THR A 30 30.65 22.46 -3.81
N VAL A 31 31.94 22.33 -4.13
CA VAL A 31 32.59 21.05 -4.41
C VAL A 31 32.49 20.10 -3.22
N PHE A 32 32.74 20.62 -2.01
CA PHE A 32 32.64 19.85 -0.78
C PHE A 32 31.20 19.34 -0.55
N LEU A 33 30.17 20.18 -0.74
CA LEU A 33 28.78 19.77 -0.62
C LEU A 33 28.39 18.74 -1.67
N GLN A 34 28.82 18.90 -2.91
CA GLN A 34 28.58 17.92 -3.97
C GLN A 34 29.17 16.55 -3.60
N TRP A 35 30.39 16.53 -3.08
CA TRP A 35 31.00 15.30 -2.60
C TRP A 35 30.23 14.68 -1.42
N LEU A 36 29.76 15.48 -0.45
CA LEU A 36 28.95 15.01 0.65
C LEU A 36 27.62 14.40 0.16
N ILE A 37 26.93 15.06 -0.74
CA ILE A 37 25.66 14.57 -1.32
C ILE A 37 25.90 13.24 -2.04
N ASP A 38 26.99 13.12 -2.81
CA ASP A 38 27.33 11.88 -3.48
C ASP A 38 27.69 10.77 -2.50
N ALA A 39 28.50 11.05 -1.49
CA ALA A 39 28.87 10.07 -0.47
C ALA A 39 27.63 9.54 0.28
N MET A 40 26.74 10.43 0.69
CA MET A 40 25.53 10.07 1.42
C MET A 40 24.45 9.41 0.56
N ALA A 41 24.45 9.65 -0.75
CA ALA A 41 23.52 8.99 -1.69
C ALA A 41 23.76 7.46 -1.76
N TYR A 42 24.94 6.98 -1.38
CA TYR A 42 25.28 5.56 -1.38
C TYR A 42 25.18 4.89 0.02
N GLU A 43 25.07 5.68 1.11
CA GLU A 43 24.99 5.15 2.47
C GLU A 43 23.54 5.20 3.02
N THR A 44 22.95 4.05 3.25
CA THR A 44 21.56 3.90 3.71
C THR A 44 21.31 4.26 5.18
N ASN A 45 22.37 4.46 5.97
CA ASN A 45 22.28 4.61 7.43
C ASN A 45 22.51 6.03 7.98
N CYS A 46 22.73 7.05 7.14
CA CYS A 46 22.90 8.42 7.59
C CYS A 46 21.57 9.19 7.61
N SER A 47 21.31 9.94 8.68
CA SER A 47 20.21 10.90 8.74
C SER A 47 20.51 12.08 7.82
N PHE A 48 19.68 12.29 6.81
CA PHE A 48 19.82 13.38 5.85
C PHE A 48 19.31 14.72 6.39
N ASP A 49 18.56 14.72 7.50
CA ASP A 49 17.89 15.91 8.05
C ASP A 49 18.91 17.02 8.42
N PHE A 50 20.00 16.63 9.06
CA PHE A 50 21.06 17.58 9.40
C PHE A 50 21.73 18.16 8.15
N LEU A 51 22.12 17.32 7.21
CA LEU A 51 22.75 17.76 5.96
C LEU A 51 21.82 18.66 5.13
N SER A 52 20.53 18.37 5.11
CA SER A 52 19.52 19.19 4.45
C SER A 52 19.52 20.64 4.96
N GLN A 53 19.65 20.85 6.27
CA GLN A 53 19.72 22.19 6.86
C GLN A 53 21.01 22.92 6.47
N GLU A 54 22.15 22.24 6.53
CA GLU A 54 23.45 22.79 6.15
C GLU A 54 23.51 23.15 4.66
N ILE A 55 22.97 22.30 3.79
CA ILE A 55 22.87 22.60 2.36
C ILE A 55 22.03 23.86 2.12
N LYS A 56 20.88 23.99 2.77
CA LYS A 56 20.03 25.17 2.63
C LYS A 56 20.75 26.44 3.07
N HIS A 57 21.39 26.42 4.24
CA HIS A 57 22.14 27.54 4.75
C HIS A 57 23.26 27.96 3.80
N PHE A 58 23.99 27.00 3.24
CA PHE A 58 25.03 27.31 2.25
C PHE A 58 24.46 27.87 0.95
N LEU A 59 23.36 27.27 0.43
CA LEU A 59 22.67 27.74 -0.78
C LEU A 59 22.23 29.20 -0.69
N GLU A 60 21.83 29.67 0.50
CA GLU A 60 21.46 31.08 0.72
C GLU A 60 22.60 32.04 0.43
N LYS A 61 23.85 31.61 0.58
CA LYS A 61 25.07 32.43 0.38
C LYS A 61 25.59 32.45 -1.05
N LEU A 62 25.12 31.50 -1.89
CA LEU A 62 25.54 31.40 -3.29
C LEU A 62 24.92 32.51 -4.16
N GLU A 63 25.67 32.93 -5.17
CA GLU A 63 25.16 33.76 -6.24
C GLU A 63 24.19 32.98 -7.16
N LYS A 64 23.36 33.68 -7.93
CA LYS A 64 22.35 33.08 -8.78
C LYS A 64 22.90 31.96 -9.69
N ASN A 65 23.96 32.21 -10.43
CA ASN A 65 24.55 31.22 -11.34
C ASN A 65 25.06 29.97 -10.61
N GLN A 66 25.62 30.16 -9.41
CA GLN A 66 26.08 29.06 -8.57
C GLN A 66 24.92 28.23 -8.05
N LYS A 67 23.81 28.89 -7.67
CA LYS A 67 22.55 28.25 -7.27
C LYS A 67 21.95 27.42 -8.41
N GLU A 68 21.90 27.97 -9.64
CA GLU A 68 21.43 27.26 -10.82
C GLU A 68 22.28 25.98 -11.09
N ASN A 69 23.58 26.07 -11.04
CA ASN A 69 24.48 24.92 -11.18
C ASN A 69 24.24 23.88 -10.09
N MET A 70 24.02 24.31 -8.84
CA MET A 70 23.72 23.40 -7.74
C MET A 70 22.33 22.77 -7.88
N LEU A 71 21.35 23.52 -8.39
CA LEU A 71 20.03 22.98 -8.71
C LEU A 71 20.14 21.87 -9.76
N ILE A 72 20.82 22.10 -10.87
CA ILE A 72 21.06 21.09 -11.92
C ILE A 72 21.76 19.86 -11.31
N TYR A 73 22.76 20.08 -10.46
CA TYR A 73 23.45 18.99 -9.78
C TYR A 73 22.52 18.15 -8.91
N LEU A 74 21.65 18.78 -8.09
CA LEU A 74 20.66 18.11 -7.25
C LEU A 74 19.60 17.40 -8.09
N LEU A 75 19.09 18.04 -9.14
CA LEU A 75 18.11 17.46 -10.05
C LEU A 75 18.61 16.16 -10.68
N ASN A 76 19.90 16.08 -11.01
CA ASN A 76 20.54 14.88 -11.52
C ASN A 76 20.68 13.73 -10.48
N ARG A 77 20.28 13.95 -9.23
CA ARG A 77 20.40 13.01 -8.10
C ARG A 77 19.10 12.71 -7.37
N VAL A 78 18.02 13.34 -7.77
CA VAL A 78 16.69 13.19 -7.16
C VAL A 78 16.25 11.71 -7.03
N GLU A 79 16.61 10.88 -8.01
CA GLU A 79 16.26 9.45 -7.99
C GLU A 79 16.92 8.66 -6.85
N LYS A 80 17.99 9.18 -6.28
CA LYS A 80 18.80 8.47 -5.29
C LYS A 80 18.21 8.56 -3.89
N ARG A 81 17.52 9.68 -3.58
CA ARG A 81 16.91 9.90 -2.26
C ARG A 81 15.78 10.94 -2.31
N ASP A 82 14.70 10.65 -1.61
CA ASP A 82 13.53 11.55 -1.48
C ASP A 82 13.91 12.88 -0.79
N GLU A 83 14.88 12.86 0.12
CA GLU A 83 15.34 14.05 0.84
C GLU A 83 15.98 15.10 -0.08
N ILE A 84 16.58 14.68 -1.19
CA ILE A 84 17.09 15.61 -2.22
C ILE A 84 15.93 16.40 -2.84
N MET A 85 14.79 15.74 -3.04
CA MET A 85 13.56 16.38 -3.50
C MET A 85 13.11 17.47 -2.53
N ASP A 86 13.15 17.20 -1.24
CA ASP A 86 12.75 18.18 -0.21
C ASP A 86 13.70 19.38 -0.17
N ILE A 87 15.01 19.17 -0.35
CA ILE A 87 15.98 20.27 -0.47
C ILE A 87 15.65 21.15 -1.68
N ILE A 88 15.39 20.55 -2.84
CA ILE A 88 15.04 21.28 -4.05
C ILE A 88 13.77 22.10 -3.85
N VAL A 89 12.70 21.48 -3.33
CA VAL A 89 11.42 22.13 -3.08
C VAL A 89 11.56 23.32 -2.13
N GLN A 90 12.37 23.20 -1.09
CA GLN A 90 12.52 24.24 -0.07
C GLN A 90 13.49 25.37 -0.47
N SER A 91 14.51 25.06 -1.28
CA SER A 91 15.57 26.02 -1.60
C SER A 91 15.39 26.73 -2.94
N PHE A 92 14.68 26.12 -3.89
CA PHE A 92 14.51 26.62 -5.26
C PHE A 92 13.04 26.83 -5.65
N ASN A 93 12.20 27.12 -4.68
CA ASN A 93 10.76 27.21 -4.83
C ASN A 93 10.27 28.58 -5.35
N ASN A 94 11.10 29.35 -6.05
CA ASN A 94 10.73 30.62 -6.62
C ASN A 94 10.71 30.58 -8.17
N MET A 95 10.01 31.54 -8.78
CA MET A 95 9.85 31.65 -10.23
C MET A 95 11.17 31.87 -10.99
N GLU A 96 12.23 32.28 -10.31
CA GLU A 96 13.55 32.55 -10.89
C GLU A 96 14.19 31.29 -11.49
N TYR A 97 13.83 30.10 -10.95
CA TYR A 97 14.41 28.81 -11.40
C TYR A 97 13.50 28.01 -12.33
N VAL A 98 12.33 28.53 -12.70
CA VAL A 98 11.34 27.82 -13.53
C VAL A 98 11.93 27.40 -14.88
N ASP A 99 12.72 28.26 -15.50
CA ASP A 99 13.33 27.94 -16.80
C ASP A 99 14.38 26.82 -16.69
N VAL A 100 15.14 26.76 -15.57
CA VAL A 100 16.06 25.66 -15.30
C VAL A 100 15.30 24.35 -15.16
N PHE A 101 14.22 24.34 -14.38
CA PHE A 101 13.35 23.15 -14.24
C PHE A 101 12.76 22.70 -15.57
N ARG A 102 12.28 23.66 -16.38
CA ARG A 102 11.69 23.35 -17.69
C ARG A 102 12.71 22.78 -18.66
N ASN A 103 13.90 23.35 -18.73
CA ASN A 103 14.96 22.88 -19.61
C ASN A 103 15.42 21.47 -19.24
N GLU A 104 15.64 21.22 -17.95
CA GLU A 104 15.99 19.89 -17.46
C GLU A 104 14.85 18.88 -17.72
N MET A 105 13.61 19.26 -17.47
CA MET A 105 12.45 18.42 -17.77
C MET A 105 12.38 18.05 -19.24
N ASN A 106 12.59 19.00 -20.16
CA ASN A 106 12.60 18.74 -21.60
C ASN A 106 13.75 17.82 -22.05
N LEU A 107 14.90 17.91 -21.40
CA LEU A 107 16.02 16.98 -21.63
C LEU A 107 15.64 15.56 -21.19
N TRP A 108 15.10 15.43 -20.00
CA TRP A 108 14.71 14.13 -19.42
C TRP A 108 13.57 13.45 -20.16
N THR A 109 12.55 14.20 -20.57
CA THR A 109 11.41 13.64 -21.31
C THR A 109 11.79 13.17 -22.71
N LYS A 110 12.71 13.86 -23.40
CA LYS A 110 13.28 13.39 -24.68
C LYS A 110 14.06 12.09 -24.51
N GLU A 111 14.85 11.97 -23.45
CA GLU A 111 15.56 10.71 -23.16
C GLU A 111 14.60 9.54 -22.90
N ILE A 112 13.41 9.79 -22.34
CA ILE A 112 12.41 8.77 -22.04
C ILE A 112 11.71 8.24 -23.28
N GLU A 113 11.42 9.09 -24.24
CA GLU A 113 10.84 8.66 -25.53
C GLU A 113 11.75 7.67 -26.25
N TYR A 114 13.07 7.77 -26.04
CA TYR A 114 14.08 6.93 -26.68
C TYR A 114 14.63 5.80 -25.80
N ASN A 115 14.34 5.79 -24.50
CA ASN A 115 14.98 4.85 -23.56
C ASN A 115 14.00 3.80 -23.02
N ILE A 116 14.43 2.53 -23.11
CA ILE A 116 13.64 1.34 -22.73
C ILE A 116 13.73 1.05 -21.20
N TYR A 117 14.55 1.78 -20.45
CA TYR A 117 14.84 1.46 -19.04
C TYR A 117 13.78 2.01 -18.08
N PRO A 118 13.12 1.13 -17.29
CA PRO A 118 12.06 1.55 -16.34
C PRO A 118 12.51 2.59 -15.29
N ALA A 119 13.77 2.52 -14.85
CA ALA A 119 14.34 3.46 -13.88
C ALA A 119 14.39 4.90 -14.43
N LEU A 120 14.74 5.08 -15.68
CA LEU A 120 14.77 6.41 -16.32
C LEU A 120 13.37 6.98 -16.52
N LYS A 121 12.41 6.12 -16.87
CA LYS A 121 10.98 6.49 -16.93
C LYS A 121 10.47 7.00 -15.59
N GLN A 122 10.78 6.30 -14.49
CA GLN A 122 10.38 6.71 -13.16
C GLN A 122 11.00 8.05 -12.76
N ARG A 123 12.26 8.27 -13.09
CA ARG A 123 12.98 9.51 -12.84
C ARG A 123 12.30 10.71 -13.50
N ALA A 124 11.91 10.60 -14.76
CA ALA A 124 11.19 11.68 -15.43
C ALA A 124 9.80 11.93 -14.84
N VAL A 125 9.10 10.86 -14.47
CA VAL A 125 7.83 11.00 -13.75
C VAL A 125 8.01 11.80 -12.47
N ASN A 126 9.06 11.53 -11.71
CA ASN A 126 9.37 12.27 -10.48
C ASN A 126 9.69 13.74 -10.79
N PHE A 127 10.45 14.01 -11.83
CA PHE A 127 10.80 15.35 -12.28
C PHE A 127 9.60 16.19 -12.70
N VAL A 128 8.76 15.62 -13.55
CA VAL A 128 7.54 16.28 -14.02
C VAL A 128 6.61 16.53 -12.84
N SER A 129 6.46 15.57 -11.95
CA SER A 129 5.62 15.72 -10.75
C SER A 129 6.13 16.83 -9.84
N LEU A 130 7.44 16.96 -9.66
CA LEU A 130 8.07 18.01 -8.89
C LEU A 130 7.83 19.39 -9.52
N PHE A 131 8.10 19.51 -10.82
CA PHE A 131 7.87 20.75 -11.54
C PHE A 131 6.43 21.22 -11.42
N LEU A 132 5.47 20.33 -11.64
CA LEU A 132 4.05 20.64 -11.54
C LEU A 132 3.64 21.05 -10.11
N LYS A 133 4.18 20.40 -9.10
CA LYS A 133 3.96 20.74 -7.69
C LYS A 133 4.46 22.17 -7.40
N LEU A 134 5.70 22.47 -7.77
CA LEU A 134 6.30 23.80 -7.58
C LEU A 134 5.54 24.86 -8.34
N ALA A 135 5.19 24.61 -9.58
CA ALA A 135 4.46 25.53 -10.43
C ALA A 135 3.07 25.86 -9.85
N TYR A 136 2.37 24.87 -9.32
CA TYR A 136 1.06 25.05 -8.69
C TYR A 136 1.16 25.82 -7.36
N GLU A 137 2.08 25.41 -6.47
CA GLU A 137 2.26 26.04 -5.16
C GLU A 137 2.71 27.50 -5.25
N LYS A 138 3.42 27.89 -6.30
CA LYS A 138 3.97 29.24 -6.49
C LYS A 138 3.18 30.12 -7.46
N GLY A 139 2.06 29.62 -7.97
CA GLY A 139 1.21 30.40 -8.86
C GLY A 139 1.89 30.72 -10.19
N LEU A 140 2.59 29.74 -10.79
CA LEU A 140 3.13 29.86 -12.13
C LEU A 140 2.00 30.26 -13.10
N ASP A 141 2.34 31.13 -14.07
CA ASP A 141 1.41 31.52 -15.12
C ASP A 141 0.75 30.28 -15.75
N ASP A 142 -0.58 30.28 -15.79
CA ASP A 142 -1.37 29.21 -16.38
C ASP A 142 -0.94 28.91 -17.84
N GLN A 143 -0.50 29.89 -18.61
CA GLN A 143 -0.02 29.70 -19.97
C GLN A 143 1.25 28.84 -20.04
N ILE A 144 2.18 29.06 -19.11
CA ILE A 144 3.41 28.26 -19.02
C ILE A 144 3.09 26.82 -18.62
N LEU A 145 2.15 26.64 -17.69
CA LEU A 145 1.66 25.34 -17.28
C LEU A 145 0.98 24.62 -18.43
N ASP A 146 0.12 25.31 -19.17
CA ASP A 146 -0.64 24.71 -20.28
C ASP A 146 0.28 24.25 -21.42
N VAL A 147 1.33 25.00 -21.78
CA VAL A 147 2.34 24.57 -22.75
C VAL A 147 3.06 23.32 -22.26
N THR A 148 3.51 23.32 -21.00
CA THR A 148 4.21 22.17 -20.41
C THR A 148 3.32 20.91 -20.39
N ILE A 149 2.04 21.09 -20.08
CA ILE A 149 1.05 20.00 -20.07
C ILE A 149 0.86 19.46 -21.50
N GLN A 150 0.75 20.30 -22.50
CA GLN A 150 0.57 19.89 -23.90
C GLN A 150 1.78 19.08 -24.42
N ASP A 151 2.98 19.52 -24.09
CA ASP A 151 4.21 18.83 -24.51
C ASP A 151 4.36 17.43 -23.92
N HIS A 152 3.73 17.18 -22.75
CA HIS A 152 3.90 15.94 -21.99
C HIS A 152 2.58 15.25 -21.63
N GLN A 153 1.49 15.54 -22.34
CA GLN A 153 0.14 15.02 -22.06
C GLN A 153 0.02 13.49 -22.08
N ASN A 154 0.98 12.79 -22.67
CA ASN A 154 0.99 11.33 -22.72
C ASN A 154 1.43 10.68 -21.39
N LEU A 155 2.04 11.44 -20.49
CA LEU A 155 2.49 10.93 -19.20
C LEU A 155 1.33 10.85 -18.21
N ASP A 156 1.15 9.68 -17.57
CA ASP A 156 0.09 9.46 -16.58
C ASP A 156 0.16 10.43 -15.39
N CYS A 157 1.35 10.85 -14.97
CA CYS A 157 1.51 11.84 -13.91
C CYS A 157 0.98 13.23 -14.30
N ILE A 158 1.13 13.62 -15.57
CA ILE A 158 0.56 14.87 -16.11
C ILE A 158 -0.96 14.79 -16.13
N LYS A 159 -1.53 13.71 -16.66
CA LYS A 159 -2.99 13.51 -16.69
C LYS A 159 -3.56 13.53 -15.27
N HIS A 160 -2.94 12.82 -14.35
CA HIS A 160 -3.35 12.79 -12.94
C HIS A 160 -3.35 14.18 -12.31
N TRP A 161 -2.28 14.95 -12.52
CA TRP A 161 -2.17 16.32 -12.02
C TRP A 161 -3.21 17.24 -12.68
N GLN A 162 -3.41 17.15 -13.98
CA GLN A 162 -4.37 17.96 -14.73
C GLN A 162 -5.82 17.68 -14.25
N ILE A 163 -6.15 16.43 -14.00
CA ILE A 163 -7.44 16.03 -13.43
C ILE A 163 -7.64 16.71 -12.06
N LYS A 164 -6.65 16.64 -11.17
CA LYS A 164 -6.72 17.30 -9.86
C LYS A 164 -6.91 18.83 -10.00
N ARG A 165 -6.13 19.45 -10.88
CA ARG A 165 -6.27 20.88 -11.16
C ARG A 165 -7.67 21.26 -11.64
N PHE A 166 -8.28 20.45 -12.50
CA PHE A 166 -9.67 20.68 -12.91
C PHE A 166 -10.64 20.51 -11.74
N MET A 167 -10.42 19.52 -10.87
CA MET A 167 -11.25 19.33 -9.67
C MET A 167 -11.13 20.50 -8.70
N ASP A 168 -9.93 20.98 -8.43
CA ASP A 168 -9.65 22.12 -7.55
C ASP A 168 -10.28 23.43 -8.09
N LYS A 169 -10.36 23.58 -9.41
CA LYS A 169 -11.03 24.70 -10.10
C LYS A 169 -12.54 24.46 -10.32
N GLU A 170 -13.10 23.41 -9.72
CA GLU A 170 -14.51 23.00 -9.86
C GLU A 170 -14.93 22.74 -11.33
N GLN A 171 -13.98 22.51 -12.22
CA GLN A 171 -14.22 22.19 -13.63
C GLN A 171 -14.50 20.67 -13.81
N TYR A 172 -15.48 20.18 -13.08
CA TYR A 172 -15.76 18.74 -12.97
C TYR A 172 -16.06 18.05 -14.29
N ALA A 173 -16.67 18.74 -15.25
CA ALA A 173 -16.95 18.19 -16.58
C ALA A 173 -15.63 17.81 -17.32
N LYS A 174 -14.64 18.70 -17.30
CA LYS A 174 -13.32 18.44 -17.90
C LYS A 174 -12.55 17.34 -17.16
N ALA A 175 -12.63 17.37 -15.82
CA ALA A 175 -12.01 16.33 -15.01
C ALA A 175 -12.61 14.94 -15.34
N ARG A 176 -13.93 14.85 -15.47
CA ARG A 176 -14.64 13.62 -15.82
C ARG A 176 -14.24 13.10 -17.20
N GLU A 177 -14.24 13.96 -18.21
CA GLU A 177 -13.85 13.58 -19.58
C GLU A 177 -12.44 13.00 -19.63
N LEU A 178 -11.45 13.68 -19.03
CA LEU A 178 -10.07 13.22 -19.00
C LEU A 178 -9.89 11.93 -18.17
N LEU A 179 -10.64 11.78 -17.08
CA LEU A 179 -10.65 10.55 -16.27
C LEU A 179 -11.21 9.36 -17.02
N GLU A 180 -12.35 9.53 -17.71
CA GLU A 180 -12.97 8.46 -18.48
C GLU A 180 -12.09 8.03 -19.66
N GLU A 181 -11.46 8.97 -20.35
CA GLU A 181 -10.47 8.68 -21.38
C GLU A 181 -9.26 7.91 -20.82
N SER A 182 -8.72 8.40 -19.68
CA SER A 182 -7.57 7.76 -19.02
C SER A 182 -7.90 6.35 -18.55
N LEU A 183 -9.09 6.11 -18.02
CA LEU A 183 -9.56 4.78 -17.60
C LEU A 183 -9.76 3.82 -18.79
N LYS A 184 -10.13 4.32 -19.97
CA LYS A 184 -10.27 3.51 -21.19
C LYS A 184 -8.91 3.11 -21.76
N THR A 185 -7.94 4.02 -21.75
CA THR A 185 -6.65 3.83 -22.40
C THR A 185 -5.59 3.17 -21.52
N CYS A 186 -5.62 3.43 -20.21
CA CYS A 186 -4.64 2.91 -19.27
C CYS A 186 -4.86 1.43 -18.93
N GLN A 187 -3.89 0.59 -19.29
CA GLN A 187 -3.92 -0.86 -18.98
C GLN A 187 -3.04 -1.22 -17.76
N GLU A 188 -2.13 -0.36 -17.36
CA GLU A 188 -1.24 -0.60 -16.23
C GLU A 188 -2.01 -0.53 -14.89
N TYR A 189 -1.83 -1.54 -14.05
CA TYR A 189 -2.56 -1.69 -12.78
C TYR A 189 -2.41 -0.47 -11.85
N GLY A 190 -1.18 -0.01 -11.64
CA GLY A 190 -0.88 1.10 -10.73
C GLY A 190 -1.53 2.42 -11.12
N PRO A 191 -1.26 2.96 -12.33
CA PRO A 191 -1.90 4.17 -12.83
C PRO A 191 -3.44 4.03 -12.90
N ARG A 192 -3.95 2.91 -13.38
CA ARG A 192 -5.40 2.65 -13.46
C ARG A 192 -6.09 2.70 -12.08
N LYS A 193 -5.44 2.16 -11.04
CA LYS A 193 -5.94 2.27 -9.66
C LYS A 193 -5.99 3.72 -9.20
N ARG A 194 -4.96 4.53 -9.50
CA ARG A 194 -4.95 5.97 -9.17
C ARG A 194 -6.09 6.73 -9.86
N TYR A 195 -6.34 6.47 -11.14
CA TYR A 195 -7.47 7.09 -11.85
C TYR A 195 -8.82 6.70 -11.26
N LYS A 196 -9.00 5.43 -10.86
CA LYS A 196 -10.23 5.00 -10.17
C LYS A 196 -10.44 5.74 -8.85
N LEU A 197 -9.37 5.97 -8.07
CA LEU A 197 -9.46 6.74 -6.83
C LEU A 197 -9.84 8.21 -7.09
N LEU A 198 -9.27 8.83 -8.13
CA LEU A 198 -9.67 10.20 -8.53
C LEU A 198 -11.12 10.26 -9.03
N TYR A 199 -11.60 9.23 -9.73
CA TYR A 199 -12.99 9.18 -10.18
C TYR A 199 -13.96 9.07 -9.00
N LYS A 200 -13.60 8.29 -7.98
CA LYS A 200 -14.34 8.26 -6.71
C LYS A 200 -14.40 9.64 -6.05
N GLU A 201 -13.26 10.32 -5.94
CA GLU A 201 -13.15 11.66 -5.37
C GLU A 201 -14.00 12.68 -6.15
N LEU A 202 -13.98 12.63 -7.48
CA LEU A 202 -14.80 13.44 -8.35
C LEU A 202 -16.30 13.26 -8.07
N LEU A 203 -16.76 12.01 -7.97
CA LEU A 203 -18.17 11.71 -7.69
C LEU A 203 -18.61 12.22 -6.32
N ILE A 204 -17.74 12.13 -5.32
CA ILE A 204 -17.98 12.69 -3.98
C ILE A 204 -18.12 14.21 -4.05
N ASN A 205 -17.20 14.90 -4.73
CA ASN A 205 -17.22 16.35 -4.87
C ASN A 205 -18.46 16.85 -5.63
N GLN A 206 -18.93 16.09 -6.63
CA GLN A 206 -20.16 16.38 -7.36
C GLN A 206 -21.44 15.98 -6.60
N LYS A 207 -21.32 15.28 -5.47
CA LYS A 207 -22.45 14.69 -4.73
C LYS A 207 -23.32 13.76 -5.62
N ASP A 208 -22.69 13.10 -6.59
CA ASP A 208 -23.35 12.15 -7.49
C ASP A 208 -23.41 10.77 -6.81
N ILE A 209 -24.31 10.65 -5.84
CA ILE A 209 -24.40 9.51 -4.94
C ILE A 209 -24.78 8.23 -5.69
N GLU A 210 -25.67 8.32 -6.67
CA GLU A 210 -26.13 7.13 -7.39
C GLU A 210 -25.01 6.54 -8.28
N THR A 211 -24.27 7.38 -9.00
CA THR A 211 -23.09 6.91 -9.74
C THR A 211 -22.01 6.40 -8.81
N LEU A 212 -21.81 7.06 -7.65
CA LEU A 212 -20.83 6.62 -6.64
C LEU A 212 -21.15 5.22 -6.10
N LYS A 213 -22.41 4.91 -5.81
CA LYS A 213 -22.86 3.57 -5.38
C LYS A 213 -22.48 2.49 -6.40
N VAL A 214 -22.79 2.73 -7.67
CA VAL A 214 -22.44 1.80 -8.76
C VAL A 214 -20.92 1.63 -8.87
N PHE A 215 -20.19 2.73 -8.82
CA PHE A 215 -18.74 2.72 -8.95
C PHE A 215 -18.03 2.03 -7.77
N LEU A 216 -18.46 2.26 -6.53
CA LEU A 216 -17.94 1.56 -5.35
C LEU A 216 -18.15 0.05 -5.45
N ARG A 217 -19.29 -0.39 -5.98
CA ARG A 217 -19.55 -1.80 -6.23
C ARG A 217 -18.56 -2.41 -7.23
N GLU A 218 -18.22 -1.69 -8.29
CA GLU A 218 -17.18 -2.11 -9.23
C GLU A 218 -15.77 -2.15 -8.59
N LEU A 219 -15.47 -1.21 -7.69
CA LEU A 219 -14.22 -1.21 -6.94
C LEU A 219 -14.11 -2.41 -6.02
N ILE A 220 -15.18 -2.76 -5.30
CA ILE A 220 -15.24 -3.97 -4.45
C ILE A 220 -14.96 -5.22 -5.28
N LYS A 221 -15.57 -5.36 -6.45
CA LYS A 221 -15.33 -6.47 -7.37
C LYS A 221 -13.87 -6.55 -7.85
N SER A 222 -13.29 -5.37 -8.13
CA SER A 222 -11.93 -5.28 -8.67
C SER A 222 -10.84 -5.52 -7.62
N TYR A 223 -11.01 -5.01 -6.40
CA TYR A 223 -9.95 -4.92 -5.40
C TYR A 223 -10.20 -5.74 -4.14
N ARG A 224 -11.42 -6.25 -3.92
CA ARG A 224 -11.79 -7.03 -2.73
C ARG A 224 -11.42 -6.32 -1.43
N ASP A 225 -11.76 -5.02 -1.37
CA ASP A 225 -11.39 -4.13 -0.29
C ASP A 225 -12.55 -3.89 0.67
N ILE A 226 -12.31 -4.16 1.96
CA ILE A 226 -13.32 -4.04 3.02
C ILE A 226 -13.67 -2.57 3.30
N GLU A 227 -12.71 -1.67 3.18
CA GLU A 227 -12.98 -0.24 3.40
C GLU A 227 -13.93 0.31 2.32
N THR A 228 -13.72 -0.08 1.07
CA THR A 228 -14.64 0.26 -0.02
C THR A 228 -16.05 -0.30 0.22
N TYR A 229 -16.16 -1.50 0.80
CA TYR A 229 -17.45 -2.08 1.19
C TYR A 229 -18.13 -1.25 2.30
N ARG A 230 -17.39 -0.82 3.32
CA ARG A 230 -17.89 0.06 4.39
C ARG A 230 -18.36 1.41 3.84
N GLU A 231 -17.59 1.99 2.94
CA GLU A 231 -17.98 3.23 2.25
C GLU A 231 -19.32 3.06 1.52
N LEU A 232 -19.47 1.98 0.74
CA LEU A 232 -20.70 1.68 0.05
C LEU A 232 -21.89 1.50 1.02
N LYS A 233 -21.69 0.75 2.09
CA LYS A 233 -22.69 0.51 3.15
C LYS A 233 -23.20 1.82 3.74
N ASN A 234 -22.32 2.78 3.99
CA ASN A 234 -22.67 4.08 4.57
C ASN A 234 -23.50 4.98 3.65
N LEU A 235 -23.60 4.65 2.36
CA LEU A 235 -24.45 5.38 1.40
C LEU A 235 -25.89 4.90 1.33
N TYR A 236 -26.25 3.89 2.11
CA TYR A 236 -27.58 3.29 2.13
C TYR A 236 -28.19 3.35 3.54
N SER A 237 -29.50 3.36 3.63
CA SER A 237 -30.20 2.98 4.86
C SER A 237 -29.98 1.49 5.18
N LYS A 238 -30.22 1.10 6.44
CA LYS A 238 -30.07 -0.32 6.85
C LYS A 238 -30.98 -1.26 6.06
N GLU A 239 -32.19 -0.80 5.73
CA GLU A 239 -33.21 -1.55 5.00
C GLU A 239 -32.78 -1.76 3.54
N GLU A 240 -32.40 -0.68 2.85
CA GLU A 240 -31.94 -0.73 1.47
C GLU A 240 -30.67 -1.56 1.31
N PHE A 241 -29.72 -1.43 2.25
CA PHE A 241 -28.45 -2.15 2.19
C PHE A 241 -28.63 -3.67 2.32
N ARG A 242 -29.70 -4.13 2.89
CA ARG A 242 -29.98 -5.57 3.05
C ARG A 242 -30.04 -6.30 1.70
N GLU A 243 -30.67 -5.71 0.70
CA GLU A 243 -30.74 -6.30 -0.65
C GLU A 243 -29.39 -6.21 -1.36
N VAL A 244 -28.76 -5.05 -1.32
CA VAL A 244 -27.42 -4.82 -1.90
C VAL A 244 -26.38 -5.78 -1.30
N ARG A 245 -26.42 -5.98 0.01
CA ARG A 245 -25.56 -6.93 0.72
C ARG A 245 -25.74 -8.35 0.21
N PHE A 246 -26.99 -8.79 0.05
CA PHE A 246 -27.29 -10.13 -0.47
C PHE A 246 -26.72 -10.34 -1.88
N GLU A 247 -26.87 -9.34 -2.74
CA GLU A 247 -26.32 -9.39 -4.09
C GLU A 247 -24.78 -9.48 -4.06
N ILE A 248 -24.12 -8.63 -3.25
CA ILE A 248 -22.65 -8.66 -3.10
C ILE A 248 -22.20 -10.03 -2.59
N PHE A 249 -22.86 -10.59 -1.57
CA PHE A 249 -22.50 -11.92 -1.05
C PHE A 249 -22.62 -13.00 -2.13
N SER A 250 -23.64 -12.92 -2.97
CA SER A 250 -23.85 -13.86 -4.08
C SER A 250 -22.75 -13.76 -5.14
N GLU A 251 -22.25 -12.54 -5.42
CA GLU A 251 -21.16 -12.30 -6.35
C GLU A 251 -19.83 -12.92 -5.89
N PHE A 252 -19.62 -13.04 -4.57
CA PHE A 252 -18.40 -13.60 -3.98
C PHE A 252 -18.59 -15.01 -3.40
N SER A 253 -19.63 -15.74 -3.80
CA SER A 253 -20.00 -17.04 -3.20
C SER A 253 -18.88 -18.09 -3.19
N TYR A 254 -17.87 -17.97 -4.08
CA TYR A 254 -16.71 -18.87 -4.17
C TYR A 254 -15.37 -18.16 -3.88
N ASP A 255 -15.41 -16.92 -3.40
CA ASP A 255 -14.23 -16.10 -3.16
C ASP A 255 -13.94 -16.02 -1.64
N ASP A 256 -12.65 -15.98 -1.27
CA ASP A 256 -12.24 -15.84 0.14
C ASP A 256 -12.64 -14.49 0.72
N PHE A 257 -12.89 -13.51 -0.12
CA PHE A 257 -13.39 -12.21 0.29
C PHE A 257 -14.75 -12.31 0.98
N LEU A 258 -15.58 -13.30 0.62
CA LEU A 258 -16.85 -13.54 1.29
C LEU A 258 -16.70 -13.80 2.80
N LEU A 259 -15.64 -14.49 3.21
CA LEU A 259 -15.38 -14.72 4.64
C LEU A 259 -15.13 -13.39 5.39
N LYS A 260 -14.39 -12.46 4.78
CA LYS A 260 -14.19 -11.12 5.32
C LYS A 260 -15.49 -10.33 5.41
N LEU A 261 -16.36 -10.47 4.42
CA LEU A 261 -17.68 -9.85 4.43
C LEU A 261 -18.58 -10.41 5.54
N TYR A 262 -18.54 -11.72 5.81
CA TYR A 262 -19.26 -12.31 6.93
C TYR A 262 -18.77 -11.78 8.28
N VAL A 263 -17.45 -11.63 8.46
CA VAL A 263 -16.87 -11.03 9.66
C VAL A 263 -17.34 -9.58 9.82
N GLU A 264 -17.27 -8.78 8.76
CA GLU A 264 -17.69 -7.39 8.76
C GLU A 264 -19.17 -7.20 9.13
N GLU A 265 -20.01 -8.12 8.68
CA GLU A 265 -21.44 -8.12 8.97
C GLU A 265 -21.81 -8.92 10.23
N GLN A 266 -20.82 -9.43 10.97
CA GLN A 266 -21.01 -10.28 12.16
C GLN A 266 -21.94 -11.47 11.88
N ASN A 267 -21.91 -12.00 10.66
CA ASN A 267 -22.71 -13.13 10.22
C ASN A 267 -21.99 -14.44 10.53
N TRP A 268 -21.79 -14.71 11.81
CA TRP A 268 -20.99 -15.83 12.30
C TRP A 268 -21.50 -17.19 11.86
N LYS A 269 -22.83 -17.38 11.83
CA LYS A 269 -23.43 -18.65 11.36
C LYS A 269 -23.10 -18.94 9.89
N SER A 270 -23.13 -17.92 9.04
CA SER A 270 -22.77 -18.10 7.62
C SER A 270 -21.27 -18.29 7.45
N LEU A 271 -20.44 -17.60 8.27
CA LEU A 271 -19.00 -17.79 8.29
C LEU A 271 -18.66 -19.24 8.62
N LEU A 272 -19.16 -19.76 9.77
CA LEU A 272 -18.88 -21.12 10.24
C LEU A 272 -19.36 -22.18 9.24
N LYS A 273 -20.56 -22.01 8.68
CA LYS A 273 -21.06 -22.90 7.63
C LYS A 273 -20.14 -22.91 6.40
N ASN A 274 -19.66 -21.75 5.98
CA ASN A 274 -18.76 -21.66 4.81
C ASN A 274 -17.40 -22.29 5.10
N LEU A 275 -16.85 -22.10 6.31
CA LEU A 275 -15.61 -22.70 6.76
C LEU A 275 -15.70 -24.23 6.80
N SER A 276 -16.79 -24.80 7.34
CA SER A 276 -17.04 -26.23 7.33
C SER A 276 -17.11 -26.79 5.88
N MET A 277 -17.78 -26.10 4.96
CA MET A 277 -17.88 -26.52 3.57
C MET A 277 -16.53 -26.56 2.85
N ARG A 278 -15.63 -25.64 3.15
CA ARG A 278 -14.26 -25.58 2.56
C ARG A 278 -13.38 -26.72 3.03
N SER A 279 -13.63 -27.27 4.21
CA SER A 279 -12.88 -28.39 4.80
C SER A 279 -11.38 -28.14 4.95
N ASP A 280 -10.98 -26.89 5.19
CA ASP A 280 -9.60 -26.44 5.38
C ASP A 280 -9.43 -25.84 6.77
N LEU A 281 -8.62 -26.51 7.60
CA LEU A 281 -8.32 -26.07 8.97
C LEU A 281 -7.62 -24.72 9.03
N ASN A 282 -6.81 -24.37 8.02
CA ASN A 282 -6.09 -23.10 8.00
C ASN A 282 -7.06 -21.90 7.96
N PHE A 283 -8.15 -22.02 7.19
CA PHE A 283 -9.17 -20.97 7.18
C PHE A 283 -9.88 -20.84 8.54
N LEU A 284 -10.22 -21.97 9.17
CA LEU A 284 -10.86 -21.92 10.49
C LEU A 284 -9.93 -21.28 11.53
N ASN A 285 -8.67 -21.70 11.60
CA ASN A 285 -7.66 -21.13 12.50
C ASN A 285 -7.43 -19.62 12.29
N MET A 286 -7.58 -19.15 11.04
CA MET A 286 -7.44 -17.72 10.71
C MET A 286 -8.58 -16.87 11.27
N TYR A 287 -9.79 -17.42 11.34
CA TYR A 287 -10.99 -16.69 11.72
C TYR A 287 -11.49 -16.97 13.13
N GLU A 288 -11.13 -18.08 13.77
CA GLU A 288 -11.66 -18.52 15.08
C GLU A 288 -11.57 -17.44 16.18
N LYS A 289 -10.42 -16.71 16.24
CA LYS A 289 -10.20 -15.67 17.25
C LYS A 289 -11.07 -14.42 17.06
N GLN A 290 -11.72 -14.30 15.91
CA GLN A 290 -12.62 -13.19 15.61
C GLN A 290 -14.07 -13.52 15.92
N ILE A 291 -14.37 -14.81 16.10
CA ILE A 291 -15.73 -15.32 16.38
C ILE A 291 -16.00 -15.15 17.88
N PRO A 292 -17.15 -14.57 18.27
CA PRO A 292 -17.51 -14.39 19.69
C PRO A 292 -17.63 -15.71 20.44
N GLN A 293 -17.33 -15.68 21.74
CA GLN A 293 -17.34 -16.82 22.63
C GLN A 293 -18.68 -17.60 22.65
N GLU A 294 -19.79 -16.94 22.45
CA GLU A 294 -21.11 -17.57 22.36
C GLU A 294 -21.24 -18.61 21.23
N PHE A 295 -20.30 -18.63 20.27
CA PHE A 295 -20.23 -19.60 19.14
C PHE A 295 -19.16 -20.68 19.34
N GLU A 296 -18.55 -20.81 20.53
CA GLU A 296 -17.50 -21.82 20.81
C GLU A 296 -17.94 -23.25 20.48
N ALA A 297 -19.15 -23.62 20.86
CA ALA A 297 -19.68 -24.94 20.55
C ALA A 297 -19.82 -25.18 19.04
N ASP A 298 -20.18 -24.14 18.29
CA ASP A 298 -20.26 -24.22 16.83
C ASP A 298 -18.86 -24.30 16.20
N ILE A 299 -17.87 -23.62 16.76
CA ILE A 299 -16.44 -23.73 16.31
C ILE A 299 -15.95 -25.17 16.50
N VAL A 300 -16.15 -25.76 17.66
CA VAL A 300 -15.78 -27.15 17.94
C VAL A 300 -16.47 -28.10 16.98
N GLN A 301 -17.74 -27.87 16.68
CA GLN A 301 -18.48 -28.66 15.69
C GLN A 301 -17.90 -28.54 14.28
N VAL A 302 -17.49 -27.33 13.87
CA VAL A 302 -16.83 -27.11 12.56
C VAL A 302 -15.48 -27.83 12.49
N TYR A 303 -14.67 -27.78 13.56
CA TYR A 303 -13.43 -28.56 13.63
C TYR A 303 -13.69 -30.05 13.45
N LYS A 304 -14.68 -30.59 14.17
CA LYS A 304 -15.09 -31.99 14.04
C LYS A 304 -15.47 -32.33 12.60
N GLU A 305 -16.33 -31.56 11.97
CA GLU A 305 -16.79 -31.78 10.60
C GLU A 305 -15.65 -31.77 9.58
N ILE A 306 -14.71 -30.83 9.70
CA ILE A 306 -13.53 -30.74 8.84
C ILE A 306 -12.63 -31.97 9.05
N LEU A 307 -12.33 -32.33 10.31
CA LEU A 307 -11.50 -33.46 10.65
C LEU A 307 -12.13 -34.79 10.18
N GLU A 308 -13.42 -35.01 10.43
CA GLU A 308 -14.15 -36.21 10.00
C GLU A 308 -14.15 -36.37 8.48
N LYS A 309 -14.35 -35.25 7.74
CA LYS A 309 -14.33 -35.25 6.28
C LYS A 309 -12.92 -35.56 5.76
N ASN A 310 -11.89 -34.93 6.32
CA ASN A 310 -10.52 -35.16 5.92
C ASN A 310 -10.04 -36.57 6.29
N ALA A 311 -10.51 -37.14 7.40
CA ALA A 311 -10.15 -38.49 7.84
C ALA A 311 -10.69 -39.59 6.92
N GLN A 312 -11.69 -39.31 6.09
CA GLN A 312 -12.15 -40.30 5.09
C GLN A 312 -11.05 -40.59 4.05
N LEU A 313 -10.14 -39.64 3.81
CA LEU A 313 -9.01 -39.85 2.91
C LEU A 313 -7.80 -40.36 3.69
N ALA A 314 -7.01 -41.25 3.05
CA ALA A 314 -5.74 -41.66 3.62
C ALA A 314 -4.74 -40.48 3.57
N ALA A 315 -4.00 -40.28 4.67
CA ALA A 315 -3.05 -39.21 4.78
C ALA A 315 -1.67 -39.72 5.23
N ASN A 316 -0.66 -38.87 5.18
CA ASN A 316 0.66 -39.17 5.71
C ASN A 316 0.73 -38.83 7.22
N ARG A 317 1.81 -39.30 7.87
CA ARG A 317 2.01 -39.11 9.32
C ARG A 317 1.98 -37.67 9.78
N ASN A 318 2.51 -36.72 8.99
CA ASN A 318 2.51 -35.30 9.35
C ASN A 318 1.10 -34.75 9.45
N VAL A 319 0.23 -35.11 8.52
CA VAL A 319 -1.18 -34.69 8.55
C VAL A 319 -1.92 -35.29 9.76
N TYR A 320 -1.62 -36.57 10.11
CA TYR A 320 -2.20 -37.15 11.33
C TYR A 320 -1.74 -36.44 12.59
N LYS A 321 -0.50 -35.97 12.63
CA LYS A 321 0.02 -35.16 13.72
C LYS A 321 -0.69 -33.80 13.80
N GLU A 322 -0.95 -33.17 12.67
CA GLU A 322 -1.74 -31.93 12.62
C GLU A 322 -3.15 -32.14 13.16
N TRP A 323 -3.82 -33.25 12.81
CA TRP A 323 -5.14 -33.57 13.35
C TRP A 323 -5.11 -33.84 14.86
N ALA A 324 -4.11 -34.53 15.36
CA ALA A 324 -3.93 -34.71 16.80
C ALA A 324 -3.75 -33.36 17.53
N ASN A 325 -2.91 -32.46 17.00
CA ASN A 325 -2.73 -31.12 17.55
C ASN A 325 -4.03 -30.31 17.49
N THR A 326 -4.81 -30.41 16.42
CA THR A 326 -6.11 -29.76 16.29
C THR A 326 -7.10 -30.29 17.34
N MET A 327 -7.11 -31.62 17.59
CA MET A 327 -7.95 -32.18 18.64
C MET A 327 -7.55 -31.68 20.04
N ILE A 328 -6.25 -31.52 20.32
CA ILE A 328 -5.77 -30.92 21.58
C ILE A 328 -6.23 -29.46 21.67
N HIS A 329 -6.12 -28.69 20.59
CA HIS A 329 -6.62 -27.31 20.56
C HIS A 329 -8.15 -27.24 20.79
N MET A 330 -8.90 -28.18 20.20
CA MET A 330 -10.36 -28.26 20.46
C MET A 330 -10.69 -28.43 21.97
N MET A 331 -9.84 -29.10 22.75
CA MET A 331 -10.05 -29.29 24.19
C MET A 331 -9.93 -28.00 24.99
N GLU A 332 -9.37 -26.93 24.44
CA GLU A 332 -9.34 -25.61 25.09
C GLU A 332 -10.73 -24.96 25.17
N TYR A 333 -11.73 -25.47 24.43
CA TYR A 333 -13.11 -25.01 24.46
C TYR A 333 -13.97 -25.85 25.41
N ASP A 334 -14.98 -25.24 26.05
CA ASP A 334 -15.80 -25.87 27.07
C ASP A 334 -16.38 -27.24 26.69
N THR A 335 -16.82 -27.39 25.44
CA THR A 335 -17.40 -28.65 24.92
C THR A 335 -16.37 -29.53 24.23
N GLY A 336 -15.13 -29.09 24.10
CA GLY A 336 -14.12 -29.68 23.24
C GLY A 336 -13.70 -31.06 23.67
N SER A 337 -13.37 -31.25 24.97
CA SER A 337 -12.91 -32.55 25.50
C SER A 337 -13.95 -33.65 25.34
N GLN A 338 -15.24 -33.33 25.48
CA GLN A 338 -16.30 -34.32 25.24
C GLN A 338 -16.35 -34.73 23.75
N VAL A 339 -16.33 -33.74 22.85
CA VAL A 339 -16.39 -33.99 21.39
C VAL A 339 -15.16 -34.78 20.94
N VAL A 340 -13.98 -34.47 21.43
CA VAL A 340 -12.74 -35.18 21.12
C VAL A 340 -12.78 -36.65 21.62
N ARG A 341 -13.32 -36.90 22.82
CA ARG A 341 -13.52 -38.28 23.32
C ARG A 341 -14.43 -39.11 22.39
N GLU A 342 -15.53 -38.52 21.95
CA GLU A 342 -16.44 -39.18 21.01
C GLU A 342 -15.77 -39.49 19.67
N MET A 343 -15.00 -38.52 19.12
CA MET A 343 -14.24 -38.69 17.89
C MET A 343 -13.19 -39.81 18.02
N LEU A 344 -12.38 -39.82 19.06
CA LEU A 344 -11.37 -40.81 19.32
C LEU A 344 -11.97 -42.23 19.45
N TYR A 345 -13.09 -42.35 20.17
CA TYR A 345 -13.81 -43.61 20.29
C TYR A 345 -14.25 -44.14 18.90
N HIS A 346 -14.74 -43.25 18.07
CA HIS A 346 -15.19 -43.60 16.73
C HIS A 346 -14.03 -43.92 15.79
N TRP A 347 -12.98 -43.14 15.82
CA TRP A 347 -11.79 -43.31 14.96
C TRP A 347 -10.94 -44.51 15.31
N SER A 348 -10.87 -44.86 16.58
CA SER A 348 -10.16 -46.07 17.03
C SER A 348 -10.75 -47.35 16.41
N ARG A 349 -12.05 -47.37 16.14
CA ARG A 349 -12.75 -48.48 15.48
C ARG A 349 -12.72 -48.36 13.97
N LEU A 350 -13.07 -47.18 13.43
CA LEU A 350 -13.24 -46.99 11.97
C LEU A 350 -11.89 -47.03 11.25
N TYR A 351 -10.86 -46.53 11.87
CA TYR A 351 -9.52 -46.40 11.29
C TYR A 351 -8.47 -47.27 12.00
N SER A 352 -8.88 -48.39 12.62
CA SER A 352 -8.01 -49.30 13.35
C SER A 352 -6.83 -49.86 12.53
N SER A 353 -7.00 -49.99 11.20
CA SER A 353 -5.94 -50.42 10.28
C SER A 353 -4.90 -49.33 9.95
N ARG A 354 -5.15 -48.05 10.26
CA ARG A 354 -4.24 -46.94 9.98
C ARG A 354 -3.26 -46.77 11.14
N ARG A 355 -2.24 -47.59 11.24
CA ARG A 355 -1.27 -47.66 12.32
C ARG A 355 -0.65 -46.31 12.68
N ALA A 356 -0.13 -45.60 11.67
CA ALA A 356 0.46 -44.27 11.88
C ALA A 356 -0.51 -43.27 12.47
N MET A 357 -1.78 -43.27 12.07
CA MET A 357 -2.83 -42.43 12.63
C MET A 357 -3.06 -42.77 14.10
N GLN A 358 -3.19 -44.08 14.45
CA GLN A 358 -3.42 -44.50 15.82
C GLN A 358 -2.25 -44.14 16.75
N GLU A 359 -1.02 -44.20 16.25
CA GLU A 359 0.18 -43.78 16.97
C GLU A 359 0.17 -42.28 17.26
N GLU A 360 -0.16 -41.43 16.30
CA GLU A 360 -0.21 -39.96 16.52
C GLU A 360 -1.38 -39.53 17.43
N LEU A 361 -2.49 -40.27 17.44
CA LEU A 361 -3.62 -40.02 18.34
C LEU A 361 -3.36 -40.37 19.81
N GLN A 362 -2.27 -41.12 20.13
CA GLN A 362 -1.92 -41.45 21.52
C GLN A 362 -1.66 -40.20 22.37
N VAL A 363 -1.12 -39.15 21.76
CA VAL A 363 -0.88 -37.87 22.46
C VAL A 363 -2.21 -37.21 22.93
N VAL A 364 -3.28 -37.36 22.14
CA VAL A 364 -4.61 -36.84 22.49
C VAL A 364 -5.23 -37.64 23.63
N TYR A 365 -5.04 -39.00 23.63
CA TYR A 365 -5.50 -39.85 24.75
C TYR A 365 -4.78 -39.51 26.06
N GLN A 366 -3.49 -39.15 25.99
CA GLN A 366 -2.73 -38.73 27.17
C GLN A 366 -3.26 -37.39 27.68
N ALA A 367 -3.45 -36.41 26.82
CA ALA A 367 -3.97 -35.12 27.17
C ALA A 367 -5.37 -35.18 27.86
N LEU A 368 -6.26 -36.07 27.33
CA LEU A 368 -7.57 -36.34 27.95
C LEU A 368 -7.53 -37.03 29.30
N SER A 369 -6.42 -37.70 29.61
CA SER A 369 -6.26 -38.39 30.89
C SER A 369 -5.68 -37.49 31.97
N ASP A 370 -5.04 -36.40 31.56
CA ASP A 370 -4.42 -35.39 32.47
C ASP A 370 -5.40 -34.31 32.88
N GLU A 371 -6.61 -34.21 32.22
CA GLU A 371 -7.74 -33.35 32.63
C GLU A 371 -8.55 -34.00 33.79
#